data_afdcac5d2491997bc7c5940854863cc6
#
_entry.id   afdcac5d2491997bc7c5940854863cc6
#
_cell.length_a   1.000
_cell.length_b   1.000
_cell.length_c   1.000
_cell.angle_alpha   90.00
_cell.angle_beta   90.00
_cell.angle_gamma   90.00
#
_symmetry.space_group_name_H-M   'P 1'
#
loop_
_entity.id
_entity.type
_entity.pdbx_description
1 polymer ?
#
loop_
_entity_poly.entity_id
_entity_poly.type
_entity_poly.pdbx_seq_one_letter_code
_entity_poly.pdbx_strand_id
1 'polypeptide(L)'
;LLKTHWNETIEEETHMKLEVEKELERKLSAGQILIEDMEQVIEHCEREDRGIIDPETGHRIGHLKIQHMTYWAEYEVLPEGGYKLWNGYSHRMNLEGE
;
A
#
# COMPACT_ATOMS: atom_id res chain seq x y z
N LEU A 1 -17.44 16.34 24.07
CA LEU A 1 -17.96 14.99 23.93
C LEU A 1 -18.12 14.59 22.50
N LEU A 2 -19.00 15.30 21.87
CA LEU A 2 -19.27 14.98 20.49
C LEU A 2 -18.07 15.18 19.61
N LYS A 3 -17.29 16.16 19.92
CA LYS A 3 -16.12 16.44 19.13
C LYS A 3 -15.11 15.32 19.19
N THR A 4 -14.88 14.80 20.37
CA THR A 4 -13.94 13.74 20.55
C THR A 4 -14.37 12.51 19.76
N HIS A 5 -15.62 12.20 19.89
CA HIS A 5 -16.19 11.07 19.21
C HIS A 5 -16.05 11.20 17.71
N TRP A 6 -16.26 12.41 17.26
CA TRP A 6 -16.21 12.71 15.86
C TRP A 6 -14.80 12.55 15.30
N ASN A 7 -13.81 12.97 16.08
CA ASN A 7 -12.42 12.83 15.65
C ASN A 7 -12.02 11.39 15.52
N GLU A 8 -12.46 10.57 16.44
CA GLU A 8 -12.14 9.16 16.39
C GLU A 8 -12.70 8.51 15.14
N THR A 9 -13.90 8.90 14.80
CA THR A 9 -14.51 8.36 13.60
C THR A 9 -13.71 8.71 12.36
N ILE A 10 -13.26 9.93 12.29
CA ILE A 10 -12.49 10.36 11.14
C ILE A 10 -11.20 9.58 11.02
N GLU A 11 -10.54 9.37 12.14
CA GLU A 11 -9.29 8.63 12.11
C GLU A 11 -9.50 7.21 11.64
N GLU A 12 -10.57 6.60 12.08
CA GLU A 12 -10.84 5.24 11.66
C GLU A 12 -11.11 5.14 10.16
N GLU A 13 -11.77 6.15 9.63
CA GLU A 13 -12.09 6.12 8.23
C GLU A 13 -10.88 6.27 7.35
N THR A 14 -9.85 6.93 7.83
CA THR A 14 -8.65 7.10 7.04
C THR A 14 -7.71 5.93 7.15
N HIS A 15 -8.05 4.96 8.01
CA HIS A 15 -7.16 3.83 8.24
C HIS A 15 -7.63 2.63 7.43
N MET A 16 -6.78 2.22 6.53
CA MET A 16 -7.07 1.10 5.66
C MET A 16 -6.86 -0.21 6.40
N LYS A 17 -7.68 -1.19 6.07
CA LYS A 17 -7.52 -2.52 6.62
C LYS A 17 -6.60 -3.32 5.71
N LEU A 18 -5.43 -3.63 6.20
CA LEU A 18 -4.40 -4.29 5.38
C LEU A 18 -3.84 -5.48 6.12
N GLU A 19 -3.94 -6.65 5.50
CA GLU A 19 -3.33 -7.86 6.01
C GLU A 19 -1.94 -8.02 5.45
N VAL A 20 -0.98 -8.31 6.32
CA VAL A 20 0.40 -8.52 5.91
C VAL A 20 0.95 -9.70 6.70
N GLU A 21 1.46 -10.70 6.01
CA GLU A 21 2.04 -11.85 6.68
C GLU A 21 3.37 -11.48 7.32
N LYS A 22 3.73 -12.19 8.38
CA LYS A 22 4.88 -11.84 9.16
C LYS A 22 6.18 -11.89 8.36
N GLU A 23 6.30 -12.86 7.49
CA GLU A 23 7.51 -12.96 6.68
C GLU A 23 7.63 -11.76 5.76
N LEU A 24 6.51 -11.34 5.20
CA LEU A 24 6.53 -10.17 4.34
C LEU A 24 6.86 -8.93 5.15
N GLU A 25 6.32 -8.84 6.35
CA GLU A 25 6.63 -7.71 7.23
C GLU A 25 8.12 -7.60 7.46
N ARG A 26 8.76 -8.73 7.72
CA ARG A 26 10.20 -8.73 7.94
C ARG A 26 10.96 -8.30 6.71
N LYS A 27 10.51 -8.79 5.56
CA LYS A 27 11.15 -8.43 4.30
C LYS A 27 11.04 -6.94 4.03
N LEU A 28 9.86 -6.39 4.25
CA LEU A 28 9.66 -4.97 4.05
C LEU A 28 10.53 -4.16 5.00
N SER A 29 10.56 -4.57 6.25
CA SER A 29 11.35 -3.86 7.24
C SER A 29 12.83 -3.92 6.90
N ALA A 30 13.30 -5.07 6.44
CA ALA A 30 14.69 -5.20 6.03
C ALA A 30 15.02 -4.28 4.86
N GLY A 31 14.06 -4.03 3.99
CA GLY A 31 14.23 -3.11 2.88
C GLY A 31 13.89 -1.69 3.22
N GLN A 32 13.61 -1.42 4.49
CA GLN A 32 13.27 -0.08 4.97
C GLN A 32 11.99 0.45 4.33
N ILE A 33 11.05 -0.44 4.08
CA ILE A 33 9.75 -0.08 3.54
C ILE A 33 8.74 -0.13 4.67
N LEU A 34 8.03 0.96 4.86
CA LEU A 34 7.03 1.05 5.92
C LEU A 34 5.70 0.52 5.42
N ILE A 35 4.92 -0.02 6.34
CA ILE A 35 3.57 -0.45 6.00
C ILE A 35 2.76 0.74 5.49
N GLU A 36 2.98 1.92 6.06
CA GLU A 36 2.30 3.11 5.59
C GLU A 36 2.61 3.43 4.13
N ASP A 37 3.83 3.13 3.70
CA ASP A 37 4.16 3.34 2.29
C ASP A 37 3.31 2.45 1.40
N MET A 38 3.13 1.21 1.81
CA MET A 38 2.32 0.28 1.05
C MET A 38 0.86 0.72 1.05
N GLU A 39 0.39 1.21 2.17
CA GLU A 39 -0.98 1.70 2.25
C GLU A 39 -1.20 2.87 1.29
N GLN A 40 -0.23 3.75 1.21
CA GLN A 40 -0.35 4.89 0.28
C GLN A 40 -0.39 4.43 -1.17
N VAL A 41 0.41 3.43 -1.52
CA VAL A 41 0.41 2.91 -2.86
C VAL A 41 -0.96 2.33 -3.20
N ILE A 42 -1.49 1.51 -2.31
CA ILE A 42 -2.78 0.87 -2.54
C ILE A 42 -3.88 1.91 -2.64
N GLU A 43 -3.90 2.85 -1.72
CA GLU A 43 -4.92 3.89 -1.72
C GLU A 43 -4.88 4.69 -3.01
N HIS A 44 -3.68 5.03 -3.45
CA HIS A 44 -3.52 5.79 -4.68
C HIS A 44 -4.04 5.01 -5.88
N CYS A 45 -3.67 3.74 -5.96
CA CYS A 45 -4.06 2.91 -7.09
C CYS A 45 -5.56 2.71 -7.15
N GLU A 46 -6.19 2.52 -5.99
CA GLU A 46 -7.63 2.31 -5.97
C GLU A 46 -8.38 3.59 -6.30
N ARG A 47 -7.88 4.71 -5.80
CA ARG A 47 -8.55 5.98 -6.07
C ARG A 47 -8.40 6.40 -7.52
N GLU A 48 -7.25 6.16 -8.11
CA GLU A 48 -6.97 6.57 -9.48
C GLU A 48 -7.22 5.47 -10.49
N ASP A 49 -7.54 4.28 -10.02
CA ASP A 49 -7.79 3.12 -10.89
C ASP A 49 -6.60 2.86 -11.81
N ARG A 50 -5.43 2.82 -11.23
CA ARG A 50 -4.20 2.73 -12.01
C ARG A 50 -3.45 1.42 -11.86
N GLY A 51 -3.96 0.48 -11.12
CA GLY A 51 -3.27 -0.78 -10.92
C GLY A 51 -3.33 -1.66 -12.16
N ILE A 52 -2.32 -2.52 -12.28
CA ILE A 52 -2.30 -3.55 -13.30
C ILE A 52 -2.77 -4.84 -12.64
N ILE A 53 -3.61 -5.58 -13.32
CA ILE A 53 -4.10 -6.84 -12.79
C ILE A 53 -3.30 -7.97 -13.39
N ASP A 54 -2.69 -8.79 -12.53
CA ASP A 54 -1.96 -9.97 -12.96
C ASP A 54 -2.98 -11.03 -13.34
N PRO A 55 -2.99 -11.47 -14.61
CA PRO A 55 -4.02 -12.43 -15.02
C PRO A 55 -3.87 -13.80 -14.39
N GLU A 56 -2.68 -14.15 -13.90
CA GLU A 56 -2.48 -15.46 -13.30
C GLU A 56 -2.97 -15.51 -11.87
N THR A 57 -2.76 -14.47 -11.12
CA THR A 57 -3.12 -14.48 -9.71
C THR A 57 -4.36 -13.67 -9.39
N GLY A 58 -4.72 -12.73 -10.25
CA GLY A 58 -5.80 -11.80 -9.97
C GLY A 58 -5.38 -10.68 -9.05
N HIS A 59 -4.11 -10.65 -8.66
CA HIS A 59 -3.62 -9.59 -7.79
C HIS A 59 -3.46 -8.30 -8.56
N ARG A 60 -3.54 -7.20 -7.85
CA ARG A 60 -3.29 -5.89 -8.43
C ARG A 60 -1.88 -5.46 -8.11
N ILE A 61 -1.25 -4.81 -9.06
CA ILE A 61 0.12 -4.34 -8.89
C ILE A 61 0.10 -2.85 -9.21
N GLY A 62 0.51 -2.06 -8.23
CA GLY A 62 0.52 -0.63 -8.41
C GLY A 62 1.80 -0.03 -7.90
N HIS A 63 2.00 1.23 -8.23
CA HIS A 63 3.18 1.92 -7.78
C HIS A 63 2.85 3.37 -7.50
N LEU A 64 3.71 3.99 -6.71
CA LEU A 64 3.56 5.38 -6.34
C LEU A 64 4.94 5.95 -6.04
N LYS A 65 5.22 7.09 -6.63
CA LYS A 65 6.48 7.77 -6.36
C LYS A 65 6.28 8.69 -5.16
N ILE A 66 7.10 8.49 -4.15
CA ILE A 66 7.09 9.34 -2.97
C ILE A 66 8.49 9.89 -2.81
N GLN A 67 8.65 11.19 -3.04
CA GLN A 67 9.95 11.85 -3.01
C GLN A 67 10.88 11.20 -4.04
N HIS A 68 11.95 10.56 -3.60
CA HIS A 68 12.94 10.01 -4.51
C HIS A 68 12.81 8.52 -4.69
N MET A 69 11.77 7.94 -4.12
CA MET A 69 11.58 6.50 -4.18
C MET A 69 10.28 6.18 -4.89
N THR A 70 10.30 5.11 -5.64
CA THR A 70 9.06 4.56 -6.19
C THR A 70 8.77 3.27 -5.43
N TYR A 71 7.58 3.19 -4.86
CA TYR A 71 7.16 2.03 -4.10
C TYR A 71 6.16 1.23 -4.93
N TRP A 72 6.30 -0.06 -4.89
CA TRP A 72 5.43 -0.99 -5.61
C TRP A 72 4.74 -1.89 -4.61
N ALA A 73 3.48 -2.18 -4.87
CA ALA A 73 2.71 -3.07 -4.03
C ALA A 73 1.94 -4.04 -4.90
N GLU A 74 2.04 -5.31 -4.54
CA GLU A 74 1.18 -6.34 -5.13
C GLU A 74 0.19 -6.72 -4.05
N TYR A 75 -1.11 -6.54 -4.33
CA TYR A 75 -2.11 -6.73 -3.31
C TYR A 75 -3.37 -7.32 -3.90
N GLU A 76 -4.20 -7.82 -3.02
CA GLU A 76 -5.47 -8.45 -3.37
C GLU A 76 -6.59 -7.72 -2.66
N VAL A 77 -7.70 -7.49 -3.37
CA VAL A 77 -8.89 -6.91 -2.76
C VAL A 77 -9.69 -8.04 -2.14
N LEU A 78 -9.95 -7.92 -0.84
CA LEU A 78 -10.63 -8.99 -0.12
C LEU A 78 -12.13 -8.84 -0.23
N PRO A 79 -12.87 -9.95 -0.36
CA PRO A 79 -14.33 -9.88 -0.52
C PRO A 79 -15.04 -9.26 0.66
N GLU A 80 -14.50 -9.45 1.86
CA GLU A 80 -15.13 -8.92 3.07
C GLU A 80 -14.71 -7.50 3.36
N GLY A 81 -13.88 -6.92 2.51
CA GLY A 81 -13.39 -5.57 2.70
C GLY A 81 -11.94 -5.56 3.10
N GLY A 82 -11.24 -4.51 2.70
CA GLY A 82 -9.82 -4.41 2.98
C GLY A 82 -8.98 -5.06 1.91
N TYR A 83 -7.69 -5.18 2.21
CA TYR A 83 -6.72 -5.65 1.24
C TYR A 83 -5.73 -6.58 1.91
N LYS A 84 -5.14 -7.47 1.12
CA LYS A 84 -4.04 -8.29 1.57
C LYS A 84 -2.82 -7.97 0.73
N LEU A 85 -1.73 -7.65 1.40
CA LEU A 85 -0.47 -7.34 0.71
C LEU A 85 0.27 -8.63 0.45
N TRP A 86 0.63 -8.86 -0.80
CA TRP A 86 1.34 -10.06 -1.20
C TRP A 86 2.82 -9.80 -1.39
N ASN A 87 3.17 -8.60 -1.80
CA ASN A 87 4.57 -8.26 -2.00
C ASN A 87 4.72 -6.76 -2.02
N GLY A 88 5.91 -6.31 -1.73
CA GLY A 88 6.21 -4.89 -1.77
C GLY A 88 7.68 -4.68 -2.00
N TYR A 89 8.00 -3.66 -2.76
CA TYR A 89 9.40 -3.33 -2.98
C TYR A 89 9.50 -1.87 -3.36
N SER A 90 10.72 -1.36 -3.30
CA SER A 90 10.99 0.02 -3.61
C SER A 90 12.11 0.10 -4.61
N HIS A 91 12.08 1.17 -5.36
CA HIS A 91 13.10 1.43 -6.36
C HIS A 91 13.50 2.89 -6.26
N ARG A 92 14.77 3.13 -6.10
CA ARG A 92 15.27 4.48 -5.99
C ARG A 92 15.46 5.06 -7.38
N MET A 93 14.81 6.19 -7.60
CA MET A 93 14.99 6.88 -8.87
C MET A 93 16.32 7.61 -8.86
N ASN A 94 17.11 7.33 -9.86
CA ASN A 94 18.38 8.01 -10.00
C ASN A 94 18.34 8.79 -11.29
N LEU A 95 17.92 10.03 -11.18
CA LEU A 95 17.69 10.83 -12.37
C LEU A 95 18.98 11.16 -13.08
N GLU A 96 20.05 11.23 -12.36
CA GLU A 96 21.32 11.60 -12.98
C GLU A 96 21.96 10.44 -13.70
N GLY A 97 21.71 9.27 -13.25
CA GLY A 97 22.30 8.09 -13.84
C GLY A 97 21.61 7.59 -15.06
N GLU A 98 20.51 8.17 -15.38
CA GLU A 98 19.72 7.67 -16.49
C GLU A 98 19.96 8.28 -17.79
#